data_0e143ac8c97017713a9118081e973fe9
#
_entry.id   0e143ac8c97017713a9118081e973fe9
#
_cell.length_a   1.000
_cell.length_b   1.000
_cell.length_c   1.000
_cell.angle_alpha   90.00
_cell.angle_beta   90.00
_cell.angle_gamma   90.00
#
_symmetry.space_group_name_H-M   'P 1'
#
loop_
_entity.id
_entity.type
_entity.pdbx_description
1 polymer ?
#
loop_
_entity_poly.entity_id
_entity_poly.type
_entity_poly.pdbx_seq_one_letter_code
_entity_poly.pdbx_strand_id
1 'polypeptide(L)'
;MINLREVEETNAMIEKENLDVRTITMGLCLLDCIDSNVDKLCQNIHDKIYRSAKDLVKTGNEIAKDFGIPVVNKRISVTPISLVGASACKSSADFVKIAKMLDSVAKEVGVNFLGGYTALVSKGMTPADELLIRSIPEALTETDVLCSSVNLGSTKTGIDMDAVRLMGTIIKDTAELSEKKGVLNGDSKLVVFCNAPDDNPFMAGAFRGVTEGDVVLNVGVSGPGVVKKALESVRGTDFETLSETIKKTAFKVTRVGQLVAKEASKRLGYPFGIVDLSLAPTPAIGDSVADILCEMGLEYAGAPGTTAALAMLNDQVKKGGLMASSYVGGLSGAFIPVSEDQGMIHAAEAGALTLEKLEAMTCVCSVGLDMIAIPGDTKDTTIAGIIADEMAIGMINQKTTACRLIPCPGKKVGDKVEFGGLLGFAPVMAVNAYSCDAFVNRGGRIPAPVHSFKN
;
A
#
# COMPACT_ATOMS: atom_id res chain seq x y z
N MET A 1 31.71 -6.74 21.08
CA MET A 1 31.23 -7.62 22.17
C MET A 1 29.72 -7.72 21.98
N ILE A 2 29.16 -8.92 21.82
CA ILE A 2 27.71 -9.12 21.70
C ILE A 2 27.11 -8.88 23.09
N ASN A 3 26.16 -7.94 23.16
CA ASN A 3 25.44 -7.65 24.39
C ASN A 3 24.26 -8.65 24.51
N LEU A 4 24.33 -9.57 25.48
CA LEU A 4 23.30 -10.60 25.70
C LEU A 4 21.89 -9.99 25.85
N ARG A 5 21.78 -8.84 26.49
CA ARG A 5 20.50 -8.14 26.66
C ARG A 5 19.90 -7.68 25.33
N GLU A 6 20.74 -7.23 24.40
CA GLU A 6 20.27 -6.84 23.05
C GLU A 6 19.84 -8.06 22.23
N VAL A 7 20.48 -9.22 22.43
CA VAL A 7 20.06 -10.48 21.79
C VAL A 7 18.72 -10.94 22.34
N GLU A 8 18.54 -10.93 23.67
CA GLU A 8 17.27 -11.29 24.32
C GLU A 8 16.14 -10.36 23.89
N GLU A 9 16.41 -9.05 23.80
CA GLU A 9 15.43 -8.06 23.32
C GLU A 9 15.03 -8.33 21.87
N THR A 10 16.00 -8.59 20.98
CA THR A 10 15.71 -8.90 19.57
C THR A 10 14.87 -10.19 19.43
N ASN A 11 15.19 -11.22 20.21
CA ASN A 11 14.41 -12.45 20.22
C ASN A 11 12.97 -12.20 20.71
N ALA A 12 12.80 -11.38 21.75
CA ALA A 12 11.47 -11.03 22.26
C ALA A 12 10.66 -10.27 21.21
N MET A 13 11.28 -9.34 20.47
CA MET A 13 10.63 -8.61 19.40
C MET A 13 10.09 -9.55 18.30
N ILE A 14 10.83 -10.61 17.96
CA ILE A 14 10.43 -11.59 16.94
C ILE A 14 9.38 -12.56 17.49
N GLU A 15 9.62 -13.17 18.64
CA GLU A 15 8.80 -14.27 19.16
C GLU A 15 7.49 -13.83 19.82
N LYS A 16 7.46 -12.61 20.41
CA LYS A 16 6.36 -12.16 21.27
C LYS A 16 5.70 -10.86 20.83
N GLU A 17 6.37 -10.06 19.98
CA GLU A 17 5.96 -8.68 19.67
C GLU A 17 5.66 -8.49 18.17
N ASN A 18 5.53 -9.59 17.43
CA ASN A 18 5.15 -9.62 16.01
C ASN A 18 6.09 -8.81 15.07
N LEU A 19 7.40 -8.74 15.40
CA LEU A 19 8.36 -8.20 14.45
C LEU A 19 8.45 -9.09 13.22
N ASP A 20 8.20 -8.55 12.05
CA ASP A 20 8.36 -9.27 10.79
C ASP A 20 9.07 -8.45 9.71
N VAL A 21 9.71 -9.14 8.78
CA VAL A 21 10.00 -8.61 7.46
C VAL A 21 8.78 -8.88 6.60
N ARG A 22 7.96 -7.83 6.44
CA ARG A 22 6.69 -7.95 5.76
C ARG A 22 6.86 -8.40 4.31
N THR A 23 7.91 -7.94 3.65
CA THR A 23 8.17 -8.32 2.26
C THR A 23 9.62 -8.14 1.84
N ILE A 24 10.08 -9.03 0.97
CA ILE A 24 11.19 -8.78 0.03
C ILE A 24 10.54 -8.60 -1.34
N THR A 25 10.64 -7.39 -1.89
CA THR A 25 10.04 -7.03 -3.18
C THR A 25 11.12 -6.81 -4.23
N MET A 26 11.06 -7.57 -5.33
CA MET A 26 11.94 -7.38 -6.47
C MET A 26 11.30 -6.41 -7.46
N GLY A 27 11.92 -5.25 -7.66
CA GLY A 27 11.53 -4.28 -8.68
C GLY A 27 12.21 -4.60 -10.00
N LEU A 28 11.43 -4.71 -11.09
CA LEU A 28 11.89 -5.06 -12.42
C LEU A 28 11.53 -3.98 -13.44
N CYS A 29 12.54 -3.43 -14.13
CA CYS A 29 12.32 -2.59 -15.30
C CYS A 29 11.90 -3.46 -16.48
N LEU A 30 10.81 -3.11 -17.16
CA LEU A 30 10.29 -3.84 -18.34
C LEU A 30 10.43 -3.06 -19.65
N LEU A 31 11.16 -1.95 -19.66
CA LEU A 31 11.28 -1.10 -20.85
C LEU A 31 12.01 -1.81 -22.00
N ASP A 32 12.93 -2.71 -21.70
CA ASP A 32 13.65 -3.54 -22.68
C ASP A 32 12.81 -4.73 -23.21
N CYS A 33 11.62 -4.96 -22.63
CA CYS A 33 10.68 -5.99 -23.08
C CYS A 33 9.72 -5.50 -24.15
N ILE A 34 9.66 -4.17 -24.40
CA ILE A 34 8.66 -3.56 -25.28
C ILE A 34 8.73 -4.13 -26.70
N ASP A 35 7.57 -4.48 -27.23
CA ASP A 35 7.38 -4.92 -28.60
C ASP A 35 6.03 -4.37 -29.13
N SER A 36 5.86 -4.25 -30.43
CA SER A 36 4.59 -3.84 -31.05
C SER A 36 3.57 -4.97 -31.16
N ASN A 37 4.00 -6.20 -30.98
CA ASN A 37 3.15 -7.39 -30.94
C ASN A 37 2.89 -7.81 -29.50
N VAL A 38 1.61 -7.90 -29.10
CA VAL A 38 1.22 -8.23 -27.71
C VAL A 38 1.74 -9.60 -27.26
N ASP A 39 1.74 -10.61 -28.14
CA ASP A 39 2.20 -11.95 -27.78
C ASP A 39 3.70 -11.97 -27.49
N LYS A 40 4.47 -11.26 -28.34
CA LYS A 40 5.91 -11.14 -28.17
C LYS A 40 6.27 -10.29 -26.94
N LEU A 41 5.53 -9.20 -26.70
CA LEU A 41 5.63 -8.42 -25.48
C LEU A 41 5.40 -9.29 -24.25
N CYS A 42 4.33 -10.08 -24.21
CA CYS A 42 4.04 -11.01 -23.12
C CYS A 42 5.18 -12.01 -22.91
N GLN A 43 5.72 -12.59 -23.99
CA GLN A 43 6.84 -13.55 -23.90
C GLN A 43 8.11 -12.88 -23.33
N ASN A 44 8.46 -11.69 -23.80
CA ASN A 44 9.63 -10.95 -23.33
C ASN A 44 9.51 -10.64 -21.81
N ILE A 45 8.33 -10.21 -21.37
CA ILE A 45 8.06 -9.91 -19.96
C ILE A 45 8.13 -11.18 -19.11
N HIS A 46 7.48 -12.26 -19.56
CA HIS A 46 7.52 -13.55 -18.88
C HIS A 46 8.95 -14.01 -18.67
N ASP A 47 9.76 -14.06 -19.75
CA ASP A 47 11.13 -14.55 -19.71
C ASP A 47 12.02 -13.70 -18.78
N LYS A 48 11.82 -12.37 -18.75
CA LYS A 48 12.56 -11.48 -17.85
C LYS A 48 12.19 -11.71 -16.40
N ILE A 49 10.90 -11.77 -16.08
CA ILE A 49 10.43 -12.02 -14.71
C ILE A 49 10.90 -13.38 -14.21
N TYR A 50 10.70 -14.43 -14.98
CA TYR A 50 11.10 -15.78 -14.62
C TYR A 50 12.61 -15.87 -14.35
N ARG A 51 13.43 -15.40 -15.30
CA ARG A 51 14.89 -15.42 -15.16
C ARG A 51 15.38 -14.68 -13.92
N SER A 52 14.77 -13.54 -13.59
CA SER A 52 15.20 -12.68 -12.48
C SER A 52 14.69 -13.17 -11.13
N ALA A 53 13.44 -13.66 -11.07
CA ALA A 53 12.73 -13.88 -9.80
C ALA A 53 12.59 -15.36 -9.39
N LYS A 54 13.01 -16.35 -10.23
CA LYS A 54 12.85 -17.78 -9.94
C LYS A 54 13.44 -18.23 -8.59
N ASP A 55 14.47 -17.56 -8.10
CA ASP A 55 15.14 -17.89 -6.85
C ASP A 55 14.68 -16.99 -5.66
N LEU A 56 13.82 -15.99 -5.90
CA LEU A 56 13.41 -15.00 -4.90
C LEU A 56 12.72 -15.65 -3.68
N VAL A 57 11.75 -16.51 -3.93
CA VAL A 57 10.97 -17.17 -2.86
C VAL A 57 11.83 -18.09 -2.04
N LYS A 58 12.65 -18.93 -2.71
CA LYS A 58 13.59 -19.83 -2.05
C LYS A 58 14.56 -19.06 -1.16
N THR A 59 15.20 -18.02 -1.70
CA THR A 59 16.16 -17.19 -0.98
C THR A 59 15.51 -16.49 0.22
N GLY A 60 14.30 -15.94 0.06
CA GLY A 60 13.57 -15.31 1.17
C GLY A 60 13.24 -16.29 2.30
N ASN A 61 12.88 -17.53 1.98
CA ASN A 61 12.63 -18.59 2.96
C ASN A 61 13.91 -19.05 3.68
N GLU A 62 15.01 -19.15 2.95
CA GLU A 62 16.32 -19.49 3.54
C GLU A 62 16.79 -18.40 4.50
N ILE A 63 16.67 -17.12 4.14
CA ILE A 63 17.00 -15.99 5.02
C ILE A 63 16.15 -16.02 6.29
N ALA A 64 14.84 -16.24 6.15
CA ALA A 64 13.94 -16.36 7.29
C ALA A 64 14.38 -17.46 8.25
N LYS A 65 14.76 -18.63 7.71
CA LYS A 65 15.25 -19.76 8.50
C LYS A 65 16.59 -19.47 9.18
N ASP A 66 17.54 -18.88 8.43
CA ASP A 66 18.92 -18.66 8.92
C ASP A 66 18.98 -17.59 10.02
N PHE A 67 18.10 -16.57 9.93
CA PHE A 67 18.07 -15.46 10.90
C PHE A 67 17.00 -15.63 11.98
N GLY A 68 16.09 -16.59 11.83
CA GLY A 68 14.94 -16.75 12.72
C GLY A 68 13.92 -15.60 12.62
N ILE A 69 13.99 -14.78 11.56
CA ILE A 69 13.12 -13.61 11.34
C ILE A 69 12.07 -13.97 10.28
N PRO A 70 10.77 -13.89 10.56
CA PRO A 70 9.75 -14.16 9.55
C PRO A 70 9.89 -13.23 8.34
N VAL A 71 9.94 -13.78 7.13
CA VAL A 71 9.80 -13.06 5.86
C VAL A 71 8.45 -13.47 5.27
N VAL A 72 7.44 -12.63 5.54
CA VAL A 72 6.03 -13.01 5.32
C VAL A 72 5.70 -13.12 3.85
N ASN A 73 6.04 -12.09 3.05
CA ASN A 73 5.77 -12.07 1.62
C ASN A 73 7.06 -11.96 0.79
N LYS A 74 7.00 -12.49 -0.43
CA LYS A 74 7.93 -12.22 -1.52
C LYS A 74 7.10 -11.68 -2.67
N ARG A 75 7.46 -10.51 -3.20
CA ARG A 75 6.65 -9.76 -4.17
C ARG A 75 7.50 -9.34 -5.36
N ILE A 76 6.81 -9.00 -6.43
CA ILE A 76 7.40 -8.36 -7.62
C ILE A 76 6.67 -7.05 -7.85
N SER A 77 7.41 -5.99 -8.22
CA SER A 77 6.86 -4.77 -8.77
C SER A 77 7.49 -4.49 -10.13
N VAL A 78 6.69 -4.10 -11.11
CA VAL A 78 7.17 -3.88 -12.48
C VAL A 78 6.90 -2.44 -12.94
N THR A 79 7.59 -2.03 -13.98
CA THR A 79 7.32 -0.77 -14.69
C THR A 79 5.83 -0.66 -15.01
N PRO A 80 5.19 0.51 -14.85
CA PRO A 80 3.77 0.71 -15.16
C PRO A 80 3.40 0.12 -16.53
N ILE A 81 2.47 -0.83 -16.52
CA ILE A 81 2.10 -1.59 -17.73
C ILE A 81 1.44 -0.71 -18.78
N SER A 82 0.81 0.41 -18.41
CA SER A 82 0.30 1.37 -19.39
C SER A 82 1.41 1.91 -20.31
N LEU A 83 2.62 2.12 -19.78
CA LEU A 83 3.78 2.57 -20.56
C LEU A 83 4.34 1.45 -21.42
N VAL A 84 4.52 0.26 -20.84
CA VAL A 84 5.11 -0.89 -21.49
C VAL A 84 4.21 -1.43 -22.62
N GLY A 85 2.90 -1.45 -22.41
CA GLY A 85 1.89 -1.93 -23.37
C GLY A 85 1.49 -0.91 -24.44
N ALA A 86 1.90 0.35 -24.31
CA ALA A 86 1.37 1.46 -25.15
C ALA A 86 1.53 1.24 -26.68
N SER A 87 2.61 0.61 -27.11
CA SER A 87 2.84 0.34 -28.55
C SER A 87 2.10 -0.90 -29.06
N ALA A 88 1.84 -1.88 -28.20
CA ALA A 88 1.26 -3.17 -28.57
C ALA A 88 -0.28 -3.18 -28.46
N CYS A 89 -0.81 -2.65 -27.34
CA CYS A 89 -2.22 -2.77 -27.00
C CYS A 89 -3.10 -1.81 -27.80
N LYS A 90 -4.17 -2.32 -28.41
CA LYS A 90 -5.15 -1.56 -29.20
C LYS A 90 -6.54 -1.61 -28.57
N SER A 91 -6.72 -2.44 -27.53
CA SER A 91 -7.97 -2.63 -26.81
C SER A 91 -7.71 -2.94 -25.33
N SER A 92 -8.73 -2.81 -24.49
CA SER A 92 -8.67 -3.24 -23.10
C SER A 92 -8.42 -4.76 -22.98
N ALA A 93 -8.90 -5.57 -23.92
CA ALA A 93 -8.66 -7.01 -23.93
C ALA A 93 -7.17 -7.37 -24.10
N ASP A 94 -6.39 -6.55 -24.85
CA ASP A 94 -4.94 -6.76 -24.96
C ASP A 94 -4.25 -6.55 -23.61
N PHE A 95 -4.68 -5.55 -22.82
CA PHE A 95 -4.18 -5.35 -21.46
C PHE A 95 -4.60 -6.48 -20.51
N VAL A 96 -5.82 -7.01 -20.62
CA VAL A 96 -6.26 -8.20 -19.86
C VAL A 96 -5.38 -9.41 -20.17
N LYS A 97 -4.95 -9.58 -21.42
CA LYS A 97 -4.01 -10.63 -21.82
C LYS A 97 -2.66 -10.49 -21.09
N ILE A 98 -2.12 -9.26 -21.02
CA ILE A 98 -0.90 -8.97 -20.24
C ILE A 98 -1.14 -9.27 -18.76
N ALA A 99 -2.28 -8.88 -18.20
CA ALA A 99 -2.63 -9.14 -16.79
C ALA A 99 -2.60 -10.65 -16.47
N LYS A 100 -3.21 -11.48 -17.31
CA LYS A 100 -3.20 -12.95 -17.16
C LYS A 100 -1.80 -13.54 -17.26
N MET A 101 -0.97 -13.05 -18.17
CA MET A 101 0.40 -13.48 -18.28
C MET A 101 1.21 -13.11 -17.02
N LEU A 102 1.06 -11.87 -16.50
CA LEU A 102 1.72 -11.44 -15.27
C LEU A 102 1.31 -12.30 -14.07
N ASP A 103 0.02 -12.60 -13.93
CA ASP A 103 -0.49 -13.49 -12.88
C ASP A 103 0.08 -14.91 -13.01
N SER A 104 0.15 -15.43 -14.24
CA SER A 104 0.71 -16.76 -14.53
C SER A 104 2.18 -16.85 -14.13
N VAL A 105 3.02 -15.91 -14.56
CA VAL A 105 4.45 -15.94 -14.22
C VAL A 105 4.69 -15.68 -12.73
N ALA A 106 3.88 -14.85 -12.08
CA ALA A 106 3.94 -14.64 -10.64
C ALA A 106 3.67 -15.93 -9.85
N LYS A 107 2.68 -16.72 -10.28
CA LYS A 107 2.40 -18.05 -9.72
C LYS A 107 3.52 -19.04 -10.01
N GLU A 108 4.09 -19.02 -11.21
CA GLU A 108 5.19 -19.90 -11.60
C GLU A 108 6.44 -19.68 -10.74
N VAL A 109 6.81 -18.44 -10.43
CA VAL A 109 7.92 -18.11 -9.52
C VAL A 109 7.53 -18.17 -8.05
N GLY A 110 6.23 -18.34 -7.73
CA GLY A 110 5.70 -18.57 -6.39
C GLY A 110 5.59 -17.34 -5.51
N VAL A 111 5.58 -16.13 -6.08
CA VAL A 111 5.44 -14.88 -5.29
C VAL A 111 4.00 -14.66 -4.84
N ASN A 112 3.83 -13.94 -3.74
CA ASN A 112 2.53 -13.68 -3.14
C ASN A 112 1.72 -12.62 -3.90
N PHE A 113 2.40 -11.59 -4.43
CA PHE A 113 1.79 -10.50 -5.18
C PHE A 113 2.72 -9.99 -6.28
N LEU A 114 2.10 -9.51 -7.37
CA LEU A 114 2.78 -8.78 -8.44
C LEU A 114 2.04 -7.46 -8.67
N GLY A 115 2.73 -6.33 -8.45
CA GLY A 115 2.25 -4.99 -8.70
C GLY A 115 2.85 -4.40 -9.98
N GLY A 116 2.24 -3.31 -10.47
CA GLY A 116 2.67 -2.61 -11.68
C GLY A 116 1.67 -2.67 -12.82
N TYR A 117 0.50 -3.31 -12.64
CA TYR A 117 -0.63 -3.12 -13.54
C TYR A 117 -1.21 -1.71 -13.31
N THR A 118 -0.45 -0.72 -13.73
CA THR A 118 -0.52 0.67 -13.25
C THR A 118 -0.58 1.66 -14.42
N ALA A 119 -1.34 2.75 -14.22
CA ALA A 119 -1.33 3.95 -15.04
C ALA A 119 -0.96 5.19 -14.22
N LEU A 120 -0.12 6.07 -14.79
CA LEU A 120 0.33 7.31 -14.16
C LEU A 120 -0.28 8.51 -14.90
N VAL A 121 -1.43 8.99 -14.42
CA VAL A 121 -2.28 9.96 -15.14
C VAL A 121 -2.38 11.32 -14.46
N SER A 122 -1.49 11.64 -13.54
CA SER A 122 -1.53 12.91 -12.78
C SER A 122 -1.44 14.17 -13.66
N LYS A 123 -0.99 14.06 -14.91
CA LYS A 123 -0.97 15.15 -15.91
C LYS A 123 -2.00 15.00 -17.03
N GLY A 124 -2.71 13.93 -17.07
CA GLY A 124 -3.67 13.56 -18.11
C GLY A 124 -3.45 12.13 -18.58
N MET A 125 -4.45 11.55 -19.19
CA MET A 125 -4.43 10.17 -19.69
C MET A 125 -3.99 10.12 -21.16
N THR A 126 -3.11 9.18 -21.47
CA THR A 126 -2.89 8.75 -22.86
C THR A 126 -3.96 7.72 -23.26
N PRO A 127 -4.14 7.43 -24.56
CA PRO A 127 -5.04 6.34 -24.97
C PRO A 127 -4.69 4.98 -24.35
N ALA A 128 -3.41 4.70 -24.14
CA ALA A 128 -2.98 3.45 -23.49
C ALA A 128 -3.33 3.41 -21.99
N ASP A 129 -3.22 4.55 -21.30
CA ASP A 129 -3.64 4.65 -19.89
C ASP A 129 -5.14 4.39 -19.76
N GLU A 130 -5.96 4.98 -20.63
CA GLU A 130 -7.41 4.79 -20.61
C GLU A 130 -7.79 3.33 -20.89
N LEU A 131 -7.16 2.68 -21.87
CA LEU A 131 -7.40 1.27 -22.19
C LEU A 131 -7.05 0.37 -21.01
N LEU A 132 -5.90 0.60 -20.35
CA LEU A 132 -5.50 -0.14 -19.16
C LEU A 132 -6.51 0.08 -18.02
N ILE A 133 -6.85 1.34 -17.71
CA ILE A 133 -7.79 1.65 -16.61
C ILE A 133 -9.14 0.96 -16.83
N ARG A 134 -9.68 1.01 -18.04
CA ARG A 134 -10.94 0.34 -18.39
C ARG A 134 -10.85 -1.19 -18.37
N SER A 135 -9.65 -1.76 -18.43
CA SER A 135 -9.45 -3.20 -18.34
C SER A 135 -9.37 -3.72 -16.88
N ILE A 136 -9.22 -2.83 -15.89
CA ILE A 136 -9.00 -3.20 -14.48
C ILE A 136 -10.09 -4.12 -13.94
N PRO A 137 -11.40 -3.88 -14.14
CA PRO A 137 -12.43 -4.77 -13.59
C PRO A 137 -12.28 -6.22 -14.07
N GLU A 138 -12.04 -6.41 -15.37
CA GLU A 138 -11.83 -7.76 -15.93
C GLU A 138 -10.50 -8.35 -15.48
N ALA A 139 -9.41 -7.57 -15.53
CA ALA A 139 -8.09 -8.01 -15.15
C ALA A 139 -8.04 -8.52 -13.69
N LEU A 140 -8.59 -7.75 -12.74
CA LEU A 140 -8.54 -8.11 -11.32
C LEU A 140 -9.52 -9.22 -10.92
N THR A 141 -10.57 -9.44 -11.69
CA THR A 141 -11.50 -10.56 -11.46
C THR A 141 -11.07 -11.86 -12.15
N GLU A 142 -10.10 -11.81 -13.06
CA GLU A 142 -9.57 -12.99 -13.77
C GLU A 142 -8.13 -13.35 -13.37
N THR A 143 -7.60 -12.69 -12.34
CA THR A 143 -6.26 -12.93 -11.79
C THR A 143 -6.33 -13.03 -10.27
N ASP A 144 -5.39 -13.78 -9.67
CA ASP A 144 -5.39 -14.01 -8.22
C ASP A 144 -4.38 -13.11 -7.49
N VAL A 145 -3.15 -13.00 -8.01
CA VAL A 145 -2.03 -12.34 -7.32
C VAL A 145 -1.62 -11.00 -7.93
N LEU A 146 -2.25 -10.63 -9.07
CA LEU A 146 -2.01 -9.34 -9.71
C LEU A 146 -2.66 -8.22 -8.93
N CYS A 147 -1.90 -7.13 -8.71
CA CYS A 147 -2.39 -5.90 -8.09
C CYS A 147 -2.26 -4.71 -9.05
N SER A 148 -3.20 -3.78 -8.93
CA SER A 148 -3.30 -2.61 -9.80
C SER A 148 -3.28 -1.31 -9.01
N SER A 149 -2.81 -0.24 -9.65
CA SER A 149 -2.92 1.12 -9.12
C SER A 149 -3.04 2.17 -10.20
N VAL A 150 -3.60 3.31 -9.84
CA VAL A 150 -3.66 4.48 -10.72
C VAL A 150 -3.26 5.72 -9.93
N ASN A 151 -2.25 6.46 -10.40
CA ASN A 151 -1.81 7.71 -9.77
C ASN A 151 -2.46 8.92 -10.44
N LEU A 152 -3.45 9.53 -9.76
CA LEU A 152 -4.34 10.56 -10.31
C LEU A 152 -3.85 11.99 -10.09
N GLY A 153 -2.96 12.19 -9.14
CA GLY A 153 -2.55 13.52 -8.73
C GLY A 153 -1.15 13.60 -8.19
N SER A 154 -0.64 14.80 -8.13
CA SER A 154 0.59 15.09 -7.40
C SER A 154 0.63 16.54 -6.97
N THR A 155 1.49 16.85 -5.99
CA THR A 155 1.75 18.22 -5.57
C THR A 155 2.21 19.10 -6.73
N LYS A 156 2.94 18.53 -7.71
CA LYS A 156 3.47 19.29 -8.86
C LYS A 156 2.47 19.50 -9.98
N THR A 157 1.48 18.62 -10.12
CA THR A 157 0.59 18.60 -11.28
C THR A 157 -0.85 18.96 -10.97
N GLY A 158 -1.24 18.92 -9.69
CA GLY A 158 -2.66 18.99 -9.31
C GLY A 158 -3.34 17.64 -9.39
N ILE A 159 -4.66 17.63 -9.52
CA ILE A 159 -5.50 16.44 -9.55
C ILE A 159 -6.21 16.37 -10.89
N ASP A 160 -6.14 15.23 -11.56
CA ASP A 160 -6.90 14.96 -12.79
C ASP A 160 -8.32 14.49 -12.43
N MET A 161 -9.30 15.40 -12.53
CA MET A 161 -10.69 15.11 -12.13
C MET A 161 -11.43 14.22 -13.13
N ASP A 162 -11.00 14.16 -14.38
CA ASP A 162 -11.56 13.22 -15.36
C ASP A 162 -11.13 11.79 -14.99
N ALA A 163 -9.88 11.60 -14.60
CA ALA A 163 -9.39 10.33 -14.10
C ALA A 163 -10.01 9.96 -12.74
N VAL A 164 -10.22 10.92 -11.84
CA VAL A 164 -10.93 10.70 -10.56
C VAL A 164 -12.35 10.19 -10.83
N ARG A 165 -13.07 10.85 -11.75
CA ARG A 165 -14.42 10.43 -12.12
C ARG A 165 -14.45 9.02 -12.71
N LEU A 166 -13.51 8.71 -13.59
CA LEU A 166 -13.37 7.38 -14.18
C LEU A 166 -13.08 6.33 -13.10
N MET A 167 -12.19 6.60 -12.15
CA MET A 167 -11.84 5.64 -11.11
C MET A 167 -13.00 5.33 -10.16
N GLY A 168 -13.88 6.29 -9.88
CA GLY A 168 -15.12 6.02 -9.14
C GLY A 168 -15.98 4.95 -9.83
N THR A 169 -16.12 5.03 -11.16
CA THR A 169 -16.82 4.01 -11.96
C THR A 169 -16.06 2.68 -11.96
N ILE A 170 -14.74 2.70 -12.19
CA ILE A 170 -13.92 1.47 -12.26
C ILE A 170 -13.94 0.68 -10.94
N ILE A 171 -13.88 1.35 -9.78
CA ILE A 171 -13.98 0.69 -8.48
C ILE A 171 -15.36 0.04 -8.32
N LYS A 172 -16.42 0.75 -8.65
CA LYS A 172 -17.79 0.23 -8.61
C LYS A 172 -17.97 -0.99 -9.51
N ASP A 173 -17.54 -0.87 -10.77
CA ASP A 173 -17.62 -1.95 -11.77
C ASP A 173 -16.81 -3.18 -11.33
N THR A 174 -15.63 -2.96 -10.70
CA THR A 174 -14.80 -4.05 -10.18
C THR A 174 -15.50 -4.80 -9.06
N ALA A 175 -16.13 -4.09 -8.12
CA ALA A 175 -16.89 -4.69 -7.02
C ALA A 175 -18.09 -5.50 -7.55
N GLU A 176 -18.90 -4.94 -8.46
CA GLU A 176 -20.07 -5.60 -9.06
C GLU A 176 -19.66 -6.82 -9.90
N LEU A 177 -18.58 -6.73 -10.65
CA LEU A 177 -18.06 -7.84 -11.46
C LEU A 177 -17.50 -8.96 -10.57
N SER A 178 -16.82 -8.59 -9.46
CA SER A 178 -16.32 -9.55 -8.46
C SER A 178 -17.47 -10.36 -7.86
N GLU A 179 -18.54 -9.72 -7.42
CA GLU A 179 -19.72 -10.40 -6.91
C GLU A 179 -20.34 -11.33 -7.96
N LYS A 180 -20.56 -10.82 -9.18
CA LYS A 180 -21.14 -11.59 -10.27
C LYS A 180 -20.35 -12.85 -10.62
N LYS A 181 -19.00 -12.78 -10.54
CA LYS A 181 -18.10 -13.91 -10.80
C LYS A 181 -17.84 -14.78 -9.57
N GLY A 182 -18.31 -14.40 -8.38
CA GLY A 182 -18.02 -15.08 -7.13
C GLY A 182 -16.54 -15.00 -6.73
N VAL A 183 -15.85 -13.95 -7.15
CA VAL A 183 -14.45 -13.68 -6.78
C VAL A 183 -14.44 -12.81 -5.52
N LEU A 184 -13.61 -13.16 -4.56
CA LEU A 184 -13.49 -12.41 -3.32
C LEU A 184 -12.86 -11.04 -3.59
N ASN A 185 -13.67 -9.98 -3.59
CA ASN A 185 -13.26 -8.57 -3.58
C ASN A 185 -12.05 -8.23 -4.49
N GLY A 186 -12.22 -8.31 -5.82
CA GLY A 186 -11.17 -7.94 -6.78
C GLY A 186 -10.67 -6.51 -6.60
N ASP A 187 -11.53 -5.61 -6.12
CA ASP A 187 -11.26 -4.22 -5.79
C ASP A 187 -10.31 -4.03 -4.60
N SER A 188 -10.18 -5.01 -3.70
CA SER A 188 -9.16 -4.98 -2.64
C SER A 188 -7.72 -4.98 -3.17
N LYS A 189 -7.53 -5.37 -4.44
CA LYS A 189 -6.25 -5.38 -5.17
C LYS A 189 -6.01 -4.09 -5.97
N LEU A 190 -6.89 -3.09 -5.87
CA LEU A 190 -6.84 -1.82 -6.57
C LEU A 190 -6.59 -0.66 -5.61
N VAL A 191 -5.58 0.15 -5.89
CA VAL A 191 -5.26 1.34 -5.10
C VAL A 191 -5.18 2.57 -6.00
N VAL A 192 -5.77 3.68 -5.56
CA VAL A 192 -5.68 4.97 -6.22
C VAL A 192 -4.72 5.86 -5.43
N PHE A 193 -3.79 6.54 -6.11
CA PHE A 193 -2.72 7.31 -5.47
C PHE A 193 -2.69 8.79 -5.85
N CYS A 194 -2.19 9.60 -4.91
CA CYS A 194 -1.55 10.88 -5.13
C CYS A 194 -0.10 10.82 -4.64
N ASN A 195 0.85 11.37 -5.40
CA ASN A 195 2.28 11.35 -5.08
C ASN A 195 2.82 9.94 -4.79
N ALA A 196 2.43 8.94 -5.58
CA ALA A 196 2.88 7.57 -5.39
C ALA A 196 4.42 7.48 -5.49
N PRO A 197 5.12 6.84 -4.52
CA PRO A 197 6.56 6.63 -4.61
C PRO A 197 6.89 5.50 -5.58
N ASP A 198 8.01 5.63 -6.26
CA ASP A 198 8.48 4.71 -7.30
C ASP A 198 9.10 3.42 -6.72
N ASP A 199 9.47 3.44 -5.44
CA ASP A 199 10.22 2.39 -4.74
C ASP A 199 9.40 1.64 -3.67
N ASN A 200 8.09 1.82 -3.65
CA ASN A 200 7.18 1.25 -2.65
C ASN A 200 7.16 -0.29 -2.67
N PRO A 201 7.62 -1.00 -1.61
CA PRO A 201 7.59 -2.46 -1.57
C PRO A 201 6.33 -3.04 -0.91
N PHE A 202 5.51 -2.22 -0.25
CA PHE A 202 4.50 -2.67 0.72
C PHE A 202 3.09 -2.81 0.16
N MET A 203 2.62 -1.80 -0.58
CA MET A 203 1.21 -1.73 -0.97
C MET A 203 0.88 -2.72 -2.08
N ALA A 204 -0.35 -3.23 -2.06
CA ALA A 204 -0.98 -3.72 -3.27
C ALA A 204 -0.94 -2.61 -4.32
N GLY A 205 -0.58 -2.95 -5.57
CA GLY A 205 -0.43 -1.95 -6.62
C GLY A 205 0.87 -1.14 -6.60
N ALA A 206 1.85 -1.52 -5.77
CA ALA A 206 3.22 -1.02 -5.91
C ALA A 206 3.71 -1.17 -7.35
N PHE A 207 4.48 -0.23 -7.84
CA PHE A 207 5.08 -0.29 -9.18
C PHE A 207 6.54 0.12 -9.12
N ARG A 208 7.25 -0.16 -10.20
CA ARG A 208 8.64 0.23 -10.38
C ARG A 208 8.71 1.52 -11.18
N GLY A 209 9.40 2.53 -10.64
CA GLY A 209 9.63 3.78 -11.34
C GLY A 209 10.55 3.62 -12.56
N VAL A 210 10.33 4.45 -13.56
CA VAL A 210 11.10 4.41 -14.82
C VAL A 210 12.54 4.87 -14.68
N THR A 211 12.86 5.60 -13.61
CA THR A 211 14.21 6.12 -13.32
C THR A 211 15.04 5.20 -12.44
N GLU A 212 14.47 4.14 -11.95
CA GLU A 212 15.13 3.13 -11.14
C GLU A 212 16.03 2.20 -11.97
N GLY A 213 16.95 1.43 -11.34
CA GLY A 213 17.80 0.47 -12.05
C GLY A 213 17.04 -0.68 -12.69
N ASP A 214 17.71 -1.58 -13.40
CA ASP A 214 17.07 -2.70 -14.13
C ASP A 214 16.37 -3.70 -13.18
N VAL A 215 17.09 -4.15 -12.14
CA VAL A 215 16.57 -5.02 -11.08
C VAL A 215 17.04 -4.48 -9.74
N VAL A 216 16.13 -4.37 -8.77
CA VAL A 216 16.45 -3.88 -7.42
C VAL A 216 15.65 -4.65 -6.36
N LEU A 217 16.21 -4.81 -5.18
CA LEU A 217 15.54 -5.43 -4.04
C LEU A 217 15.18 -4.37 -3.00
N ASN A 218 13.89 -4.24 -2.70
CA ASN A 218 13.36 -3.39 -1.66
C ASN A 218 12.78 -4.26 -0.54
N VAL A 219 12.97 -3.86 0.71
CA VAL A 219 12.50 -4.63 1.86
C VAL A 219 11.56 -3.78 2.70
N GLY A 220 10.40 -4.34 3.00
CA GLY A 220 9.46 -3.77 3.94
C GLY A 220 9.55 -4.49 5.29
N VAL A 221 9.74 -3.73 6.37
CA VAL A 221 9.77 -4.26 7.74
C VAL A 221 8.66 -3.60 8.56
N SER A 222 8.03 -4.39 9.43
CA SER A 222 6.91 -3.94 10.25
C SER A 222 7.05 -4.41 11.69
N GLY A 223 6.37 -3.77 12.60
CA GLY A 223 6.37 -4.11 14.02
C GLY A 223 5.51 -3.16 14.87
N PRO A 224 4.20 -3.01 14.59
CA PRO A 224 3.30 -2.28 15.49
C PRO A 224 3.33 -2.84 16.90
N GLY A 225 3.33 -4.16 17.05
CA GLY A 225 3.40 -4.84 18.36
C GLY A 225 4.66 -4.50 19.15
N VAL A 226 5.81 -4.34 18.46
CA VAL A 226 7.08 -3.93 19.10
C VAL A 226 6.98 -2.52 19.68
N VAL A 227 6.41 -1.58 18.90
CA VAL A 227 6.21 -0.20 19.35
C VAL A 227 5.21 -0.14 20.50
N LYS A 228 4.07 -0.84 20.38
CA LYS A 228 3.08 -0.97 21.46
C LYS A 228 3.74 -1.46 22.75
N LYS A 229 4.49 -2.55 22.69
CA LYS A 229 5.15 -3.13 23.85
C LYS A 229 6.17 -2.20 24.49
N ALA A 230 6.91 -1.47 23.68
CA ALA A 230 7.84 -0.45 24.18
C ALA A 230 7.09 0.67 24.93
N LEU A 231 5.94 1.13 24.43
CA LEU A 231 5.13 2.16 25.08
C LEU A 231 4.47 1.67 26.38
N GLU A 232 4.07 0.40 26.47
CA GLU A 232 3.57 -0.19 27.72
C GLU A 232 4.58 -0.02 28.87
N SER A 233 5.88 -0.05 28.59
CA SER A 233 6.94 0.10 29.60
C SER A 233 7.10 1.53 30.14
N VAL A 234 6.52 2.50 29.45
CA VAL A 234 6.62 3.94 29.77
C VAL A 234 5.25 4.60 29.98
N ARG A 235 4.23 3.82 30.32
CA ARG A 235 2.88 4.34 30.62
C ARG A 235 2.91 5.43 31.68
N GLY A 236 2.10 6.49 31.48
CA GLY A 236 1.98 7.60 32.42
C GLY A 236 3.14 8.60 32.38
N THR A 237 4.11 8.42 31.50
CA THR A 237 5.17 9.42 31.27
C THR A 237 4.69 10.53 30.30
N ASP A 238 5.51 11.55 30.13
CA ASP A 238 5.25 12.67 29.21
C ASP A 238 5.46 12.30 27.73
N PHE A 239 5.01 13.18 26.84
CA PHE A 239 5.15 12.97 25.39
C PHE A 239 6.60 12.98 24.89
N GLU A 240 7.53 13.60 25.59
CA GLU A 240 8.96 13.58 25.25
C GLU A 240 9.51 12.17 25.43
N THR A 241 9.21 11.53 26.54
CA THR A 241 9.57 10.13 26.84
C THR A 241 8.93 9.15 25.84
N LEU A 242 7.64 9.31 25.52
CA LEU A 242 6.94 8.53 24.51
C LEU A 242 7.61 8.66 23.13
N SER A 243 7.89 9.89 22.73
CA SER A 243 8.52 10.26 21.47
C SER A 243 9.90 9.58 21.30
N GLU A 244 10.78 9.70 22.31
CA GLU A 244 12.10 9.07 22.31
C GLU A 244 12.01 7.53 22.30
N THR A 245 11.02 6.97 22.98
CA THR A 245 10.81 5.51 23.00
C THR A 245 10.42 4.99 21.61
N ILE A 246 9.46 5.65 20.93
CA ILE A 246 9.06 5.30 19.57
C ILE A 246 10.26 5.37 18.62
N LYS A 247 11.00 6.48 18.65
CA LYS A 247 12.17 6.70 17.79
C LYS A 247 13.24 5.61 17.96
N LYS A 248 13.59 5.27 19.20
CA LYS A 248 14.56 4.22 19.52
C LYS A 248 14.10 2.84 19.06
N THR A 249 12.81 2.53 19.21
CA THR A 249 12.21 1.28 18.76
C THR A 249 12.23 1.19 17.24
N ALA A 250 11.79 2.23 16.54
CA ALA A 250 11.81 2.31 15.09
C ALA A 250 13.23 2.15 14.52
N PHE A 251 14.25 2.72 15.19
CA PHE A 251 15.64 2.50 14.83
C PHE A 251 16.01 1.00 14.83
N LYS A 252 15.66 0.26 15.89
CA LYS A 252 15.97 -1.16 16.01
C LYS A 252 15.27 -1.99 14.94
N VAL A 253 13.97 -1.77 14.73
CA VAL A 253 13.17 -2.44 13.69
C VAL A 253 13.76 -2.22 12.30
N THR A 254 14.14 -0.99 11.96
CA THR A 254 14.77 -0.67 10.67
C THR A 254 16.09 -1.41 10.46
N ARG A 255 16.91 -1.56 11.52
CA ARG A 255 18.18 -2.29 11.44
C ARG A 255 17.97 -3.77 11.07
N VAL A 256 16.89 -4.38 11.56
CA VAL A 256 16.51 -5.76 11.18
C VAL A 256 16.18 -5.82 9.68
N GLY A 257 15.34 -4.91 9.20
CA GLY A 257 15.01 -4.83 7.77
C GLY A 257 16.24 -4.66 6.87
N GLN A 258 17.18 -3.78 7.28
CA GLN A 258 18.43 -3.56 6.54
C GLN A 258 19.33 -4.81 6.53
N LEU A 259 19.38 -5.59 7.61
CA LEU A 259 20.13 -6.85 7.67
C LEU A 259 19.61 -7.82 6.61
N VAL A 260 18.30 -8.04 6.60
CA VAL A 260 17.64 -8.93 5.63
C VAL A 260 17.84 -8.43 4.18
N ALA A 261 17.71 -7.13 3.95
CA ALA A 261 17.91 -6.54 2.63
C ALA A 261 19.31 -6.77 2.08
N LYS A 262 20.34 -6.57 2.89
CA LYS A 262 21.75 -6.81 2.51
C LYS A 262 22.02 -8.28 2.21
N GLU A 263 21.47 -9.17 3.00
CA GLU A 263 21.64 -10.61 2.77
C GLU A 263 20.88 -11.09 1.51
N ALA A 264 19.66 -10.58 1.28
CA ALA A 264 18.93 -10.86 0.06
C ALA A 264 19.69 -10.37 -1.19
N SER A 265 20.23 -9.16 -1.15
CA SER A 265 21.06 -8.58 -2.20
C SER A 265 22.28 -9.45 -2.50
N LYS A 266 22.98 -9.91 -1.48
CA LYS A 266 24.15 -10.75 -1.60
C LYS A 266 23.84 -12.11 -2.23
N ARG A 267 22.75 -12.78 -1.78
CA ARG A 267 22.38 -14.12 -2.28
C ARG A 267 21.81 -14.09 -3.69
N LEU A 268 20.99 -13.10 -4.00
CA LEU A 268 20.35 -12.97 -5.32
C LEU A 268 21.23 -12.27 -6.36
N GLY A 269 22.28 -11.56 -5.94
CA GLY A 269 23.20 -10.84 -6.85
C GLY A 269 22.61 -9.55 -7.43
N TYR A 270 21.53 -9.01 -6.86
CA TYR A 270 20.93 -7.76 -7.30
C TYR A 270 21.13 -6.64 -6.27
N PRO A 271 21.21 -5.35 -6.70
CA PRO A 271 21.40 -4.25 -5.79
C PRO A 271 20.26 -4.12 -4.78
N PHE A 272 20.63 -3.73 -3.57
CA PHE A 272 19.70 -3.32 -2.52
C PHE A 272 19.29 -1.85 -2.77
N GLY A 273 18.00 -1.59 -2.85
CA GLY A 273 17.40 -0.26 -3.02
C GLY A 273 17.11 0.38 -1.68
N ILE A 274 15.94 0.11 -1.10
CA ILE A 274 15.49 0.74 0.14
C ILE A 274 14.97 -0.26 1.19
N VAL A 275 14.96 0.22 2.45
CA VAL A 275 14.13 -0.34 3.52
C VAL A 275 12.96 0.60 3.75
N ASP A 276 11.76 0.05 3.68
CA ASP A 276 10.54 0.71 4.09
C ASP A 276 10.18 0.26 5.52
N LEU A 277 10.27 1.18 6.48
CA LEU A 277 9.75 0.95 7.82
C LEU A 277 8.33 1.47 7.91
N SER A 278 7.37 0.62 7.63
CA SER A 278 5.96 0.92 7.80
C SER A 278 5.37 0.11 8.94
N LEU A 279 4.80 0.79 9.93
CA LEU A 279 3.97 0.15 10.94
C LEU A 279 2.65 -0.27 10.25
N ALA A 280 2.72 -1.39 9.54
CA ALA A 280 1.60 -1.99 8.85
C ALA A 280 1.03 -3.11 9.72
N PRO A 281 -0.15 -2.93 10.31
CA PRO A 281 -0.74 -3.91 11.22
C PRO A 281 -1.12 -5.20 10.50
N THR A 282 -1.44 -6.23 11.29
CA THR A 282 -2.10 -7.45 10.84
C THR A 282 -3.34 -7.71 11.69
N PRO A 283 -4.25 -8.61 11.26
CA PRO A 283 -5.38 -9.03 12.09
C PRO A 283 -4.98 -9.76 13.39
N ALA A 284 -3.69 -10.00 13.61
CA ALA A 284 -3.19 -10.65 14.81
C ALA A 284 -3.35 -9.75 16.04
N ILE A 285 -3.76 -10.36 17.15
CA ILE A 285 -3.88 -9.64 18.44
C ILE A 285 -2.54 -9.06 18.85
N GLY A 286 -2.53 -7.76 19.17
CA GLY A 286 -1.35 -7.04 19.62
C GLY A 286 -0.50 -6.43 18.51
N ASP A 287 -0.83 -6.67 17.23
CA ASP A 287 -0.17 -6.06 16.06
C ASP A 287 -1.06 -4.96 15.46
N SER A 288 -1.33 -3.90 16.22
CA SER A 288 -2.28 -2.86 15.91
C SER A 288 -1.70 -1.45 16.09
N VAL A 289 -1.87 -0.60 15.09
CA VAL A 289 -1.53 0.84 15.19
C VAL A 289 -2.54 1.58 16.08
N ALA A 290 -3.82 1.18 16.04
CA ALA A 290 -4.82 1.74 16.94
C ALA A 290 -4.47 1.46 18.41
N ASP A 291 -3.97 0.27 18.73
CA ASP A 291 -3.50 -0.06 20.08
C ASP A 291 -2.32 0.81 20.52
N ILE A 292 -1.40 1.17 19.61
CA ILE A 292 -0.32 2.14 19.90
C ILE A 292 -0.92 3.49 20.30
N LEU A 293 -1.94 3.96 19.58
CA LEU A 293 -2.62 5.22 19.91
C LEU A 293 -3.33 5.15 21.27
N CYS A 294 -3.89 3.99 21.61
CA CYS A 294 -4.48 3.76 22.93
C CYS A 294 -3.41 3.77 24.05
N GLU A 295 -2.22 3.21 23.82
CA GLU A 295 -1.11 3.32 24.79
C GLU A 295 -0.63 4.76 24.99
N MET A 296 -0.88 5.67 24.05
CA MET A 296 -0.65 7.10 24.21
C MET A 296 -1.74 7.82 25.03
N GLY A 297 -2.78 7.11 25.50
CA GLY A 297 -3.82 7.63 26.37
C GLY A 297 -5.17 7.89 25.70
N LEU A 298 -5.40 7.40 24.48
CA LEU A 298 -6.71 7.46 23.83
C LEU A 298 -7.56 6.24 24.21
N GLU A 299 -8.85 6.45 24.43
CA GLU A 299 -9.79 5.33 24.68
C GLU A 299 -10.00 4.48 23.42
N TYR A 300 -10.16 5.14 22.27
CA TYR A 300 -10.25 4.53 20.94
C TYR A 300 -9.50 5.36 19.89
N ALA A 301 -8.99 4.73 18.87
CA ALA A 301 -8.65 5.42 17.63
C ALA A 301 -9.91 6.11 17.09
N GLY A 302 -9.81 7.39 16.75
CA GLY A 302 -10.97 8.21 16.38
C GLY A 302 -11.37 9.24 17.44
N ALA A 303 -11.06 9.03 18.72
CA ALA A 303 -11.29 10.01 19.78
C ALA A 303 -10.56 11.34 19.51
N PRO A 304 -11.02 12.48 20.10
CA PRO A 304 -10.27 13.74 20.05
C PRO A 304 -8.82 13.53 20.53
N GLY A 305 -7.83 14.03 19.75
CA GLY A 305 -6.40 13.78 20.00
C GLY A 305 -5.77 12.74 19.06
N THR A 306 -6.55 11.87 18.43
CA THR A 306 -6.02 10.79 17.54
C THR A 306 -5.12 11.33 16.43
N THR A 307 -5.51 12.39 15.73
CA THR A 307 -4.70 12.98 14.65
C THR A 307 -3.36 13.52 15.19
N ALA A 308 -3.34 14.13 16.38
CA ALA A 308 -2.11 14.62 17.02
C ALA A 308 -1.19 13.47 17.45
N ALA A 309 -1.73 12.41 18.06
CA ALA A 309 -0.99 11.22 18.45
C ALA A 309 -0.40 10.51 17.24
N LEU A 310 -1.18 10.35 16.15
CA LEU A 310 -0.74 9.76 14.90
C LEU A 310 0.35 10.60 14.22
N ALA A 311 0.25 11.92 14.25
CA ALA A 311 1.28 12.81 13.73
C ALA A 311 2.62 12.60 14.43
N MET A 312 2.61 12.52 15.76
CA MET A 312 3.81 12.22 16.55
C MET A 312 4.35 10.83 16.24
N LEU A 313 3.48 9.81 16.22
CA LEU A 313 3.88 8.43 15.89
C LEU A 313 4.59 8.37 14.54
N ASN A 314 3.94 8.91 13.51
CA ASN A 314 4.45 8.89 12.13
C ASN A 314 5.81 9.61 12.01
N ASP A 315 5.96 10.77 12.64
CA ASP A 315 7.21 11.54 12.63
C ASP A 315 8.35 10.82 13.35
N GLN A 316 8.09 10.23 14.53
CA GLN A 316 9.12 9.53 15.29
C GLN A 316 9.55 8.21 14.62
N VAL A 317 8.64 7.51 13.99
CA VAL A 317 8.96 6.32 13.17
C VAL A 317 9.90 6.70 12.04
N LYS A 318 9.61 7.76 11.30
CA LYS A 318 10.49 8.25 10.22
C LYS A 318 11.86 8.69 10.73
N LYS A 319 11.92 9.41 11.84
CA LYS A 319 13.19 9.82 12.48
C LYS A 319 14.03 8.60 12.88
N GLY A 320 13.42 7.60 13.52
CA GLY A 320 14.10 6.37 13.89
C GLY A 320 14.64 5.61 12.68
N GLY A 321 13.85 5.50 11.62
CA GLY A 321 14.26 4.90 10.35
C GLY A 321 15.47 5.58 9.73
N LEU A 322 15.41 6.91 9.55
CA LEU A 322 16.51 7.71 8.98
C LEU A 322 17.81 7.63 9.80
N MET A 323 17.71 7.51 11.12
CA MET A 323 18.87 7.30 11.98
C MET A 323 19.50 5.91 11.81
N ALA A 324 18.69 4.90 11.43
CA ALA A 324 19.14 3.51 11.31
C ALA A 324 19.77 3.20 9.95
N SER A 325 19.31 3.85 8.88
CA SER A 325 19.70 3.54 7.51
C SER A 325 19.63 4.79 6.62
N SER A 326 20.64 4.94 5.74
CA SER A 326 20.60 5.91 4.64
C SER A 326 19.76 5.42 3.44
N TYR A 327 19.22 4.22 3.50
CA TYR A 327 18.43 3.57 2.46
C TYR A 327 16.94 3.53 2.82
N VAL A 328 16.43 4.48 3.58
CA VAL A 328 15.01 4.58 3.91
C VAL A 328 14.24 5.17 2.73
N GLY A 329 13.15 4.52 2.34
CA GLY A 329 12.31 4.94 1.22
C GLY A 329 10.90 4.39 1.33
N GLY A 330 10.22 4.27 0.20
CA GLY A 330 8.85 3.79 0.13
C GLY A 330 7.85 4.70 0.85
N LEU A 331 6.97 4.11 1.63
CA LEU A 331 5.94 4.84 2.38
C LEU A 331 6.38 5.22 3.79
N SER A 332 7.24 4.44 4.42
CA SER A 332 7.80 4.59 5.77
C SER A 332 6.97 5.43 6.75
N GLY A 333 6.43 4.82 7.80
CA GLY A 333 5.61 5.50 8.80
C GLY A 333 4.48 4.64 9.34
N ALA A 334 3.37 5.25 9.77
CA ALA A 334 2.23 4.54 10.34
C ALA A 334 1.11 4.37 9.31
N PHE A 335 0.67 3.12 9.09
CA PHE A 335 -0.49 2.75 8.28
C PHE A 335 -1.75 2.69 9.15
N ILE A 336 -2.88 2.98 8.56
CA ILE A 336 -4.18 2.97 9.23
C ILE A 336 -5.25 2.19 8.43
N PRO A 337 -4.94 0.96 7.92
CA PRO A 337 -5.95 0.16 7.25
C PRO A 337 -7.02 -0.29 8.26
N VAL A 338 -8.29 -0.27 7.84
CA VAL A 338 -9.35 -0.65 8.79
C VAL A 338 -9.43 -2.16 8.96
N SER A 339 -9.37 -2.94 7.86
CA SER A 339 -9.58 -4.40 7.96
C SER A 339 -8.39 -5.18 8.50
N GLU A 340 -7.21 -4.62 8.43
CA GLU A 340 -5.96 -5.28 8.81
C GLU A 340 -5.56 -4.98 10.26
N ASP A 341 -6.33 -4.16 10.99
CA ASP A 341 -6.02 -3.66 12.34
C ASP A 341 -7.19 -3.90 13.29
N GLN A 342 -7.02 -4.80 14.26
CA GLN A 342 -8.07 -5.14 15.24
C GLN A 342 -8.56 -3.92 16.02
N GLY A 343 -7.70 -3.02 16.39
CA GLY A 343 -8.08 -1.81 17.11
C GLY A 343 -8.85 -0.82 16.24
N MET A 344 -8.52 -0.70 14.93
CA MET A 344 -9.30 0.10 13.98
C MET A 344 -10.68 -0.52 13.73
N ILE A 345 -10.77 -1.84 13.60
CA ILE A 345 -12.03 -2.56 13.48
C ILE A 345 -12.93 -2.24 14.69
N HIS A 346 -12.42 -2.44 15.90
CA HIS A 346 -13.18 -2.17 17.12
C HIS A 346 -13.60 -0.71 17.25
N ALA A 347 -12.73 0.24 16.86
CA ALA A 347 -13.05 1.66 16.87
C ALA A 347 -14.16 2.01 15.87
N ALA A 348 -14.17 1.38 14.70
CA ALA A 348 -15.23 1.54 13.70
C ALA A 348 -16.55 0.91 14.16
N GLU A 349 -16.52 -0.30 14.73
CA GLU A 349 -17.69 -0.98 15.31
C GLU A 349 -18.31 -0.19 16.47
N ALA A 350 -17.47 0.44 17.30
CA ALA A 350 -17.91 1.29 18.41
C ALA A 350 -18.44 2.67 17.95
N GLY A 351 -18.30 3.02 16.66
CA GLY A 351 -18.66 4.33 16.11
C GLY A 351 -17.71 5.46 16.51
N ALA A 352 -16.57 5.15 17.12
CA ALA A 352 -15.52 6.13 17.45
C ALA A 352 -14.73 6.57 16.21
N LEU A 353 -14.59 5.69 15.22
CA LEU A 353 -13.88 5.92 13.98
C LEU A 353 -14.87 6.01 12.81
N THR A 354 -14.99 7.20 12.23
CA THR A 354 -15.81 7.45 11.03
C THR A 354 -14.93 7.66 9.80
N LEU A 355 -15.51 7.64 8.61
CA LEU A 355 -14.78 7.89 7.35
C LEU A 355 -14.14 9.28 7.36
N GLU A 356 -14.88 10.31 7.77
CA GLU A 356 -14.38 11.69 7.84
C GLU A 356 -13.25 11.83 8.88
N LYS A 357 -13.30 11.03 9.96
CA LYS A 357 -12.21 11.00 10.93
C LYS A 357 -10.96 10.34 10.36
N LEU A 358 -11.13 9.27 9.59
CA LEU A 358 -10.02 8.64 8.84
C LEU A 358 -9.41 9.62 7.85
N GLU A 359 -10.21 10.35 7.06
CA GLU A 359 -9.70 11.40 6.15
C GLU A 359 -8.85 12.43 6.91
N ALA A 360 -9.31 12.91 8.07
CA ALA A 360 -8.50 13.82 8.90
C ALA A 360 -7.18 13.17 9.37
N MET A 361 -7.19 11.87 9.67
CA MET A 361 -6.00 11.12 10.07
C MET A 361 -5.03 10.92 8.89
N THR A 362 -5.54 10.81 7.66
CA THR A 362 -4.70 10.67 6.46
C THR A 362 -3.85 11.89 6.16
N CYS A 363 -4.18 13.06 6.71
CA CYS A 363 -3.30 14.23 6.66
C CYS A 363 -1.92 13.97 7.28
N VAL A 364 -1.82 13.06 8.24
CA VAL A 364 -0.61 12.84 9.05
C VAL A 364 -0.11 11.39 9.07
N CYS A 365 -0.83 10.43 8.50
CA CYS A 365 -0.36 9.05 8.34
C CYS A 365 0.62 8.94 7.15
N SER A 366 1.15 7.75 6.89
CA SER A 366 2.08 7.55 5.76
C SER A 366 1.41 7.10 4.47
N VAL A 367 0.16 6.68 4.50
CA VAL A 367 -0.51 6.08 3.32
C VAL A 367 -1.75 6.87 2.90
N GLY A 368 -2.86 6.76 3.60
CA GLY A 368 -4.18 7.30 3.21
C GLY A 368 -5.30 6.43 3.73
N LEU A 369 -6.46 6.51 3.08
CA LEU A 369 -7.59 5.60 3.30
C LEU A 369 -7.23 4.22 2.77
N ASP A 370 -7.24 3.21 3.64
CA ASP A 370 -6.83 1.88 3.24
C ASP A 370 -7.77 0.80 3.78
N MET A 371 -8.17 -0.12 2.89
CA MET A 371 -9.06 -1.24 3.20
C MET A 371 -10.38 -0.80 3.85
N ILE A 372 -11.07 0.14 3.23
CA ILE A 372 -12.33 0.71 3.72
C ILE A 372 -13.50 0.03 3.03
N ALA A 373 -14.23 -0.83 3.75
CA ALA A 373 -15.47 -1.41 3.28
C ALA A 373 -16.59 -0.37 3.35
N ILE A 374 -17.31 -0.17 2.25
CA ILE A 374 -18.45 0.75 2.12
C ILE A 374 -19.68 0.03 1.56
N PRO A 375 -20.92 0.56 1.73
CA PRO A 375 -22.09 -0.04 1.14
C PRO A 375 -21.98 -0.21 -0.38
N GLY A 376 -22.39 -1.36 -0.89
CA GLY A 376 -22.28 -1.67 -2.32
C GLY A 376 -23.18 -0.80 -3.23
N ASP A 377 -24.22 -0.18 -2.68
CA ASP A 377 -25.09 0.78 -3.38
C ASP A 377 -24.53 2.22 -3.39
N THR A 378 -23.37 2.46 -2.76
CA THR A 378 -22.68 3.76 -2.85
C THR A 378 -22.48 4.16 -4.32
N LYS A 379 -22.86 5.40 -4.67
CA LYS A 379 -22.73 5.90 -6.04
C LYS A 379 -21.26 6.01 -6.44
N ASP A 380 -20.97 5.74 -7.69
CA ASP A 380 -19.66 5.92 -8.30
C ASP A 380 -19.15 7.36 -8.20
N THR A 381 -20.06 8.37 -8.28
CA THR A 381 -19.73 9.78 -8.05
C THR A 381 -19.35 10.06 -6.60
N THR A 382 -19.95 9.40 -5.62
CA THR A 382 -19.58 9.52 -4.21
C THR A 382 -18.20 8.92 -3.96
N ILE A 383 -17.92 7.73 -4.53
CA ILE A 383 -16.57 7.12 -4.49
C ILE A 383 -15.54 8.07 -5.08
N ALA A 384 -15.84 8.67 -6.24
CA ALA A 384 -14.98 9.67 -6.88
C ALA A 384 -14.79 10.93 -6.01
N GLY A 385 -15.80 11.36 -5.27
CA GLY A 385 -15.69 12.46 -4.31
C GLY A 385 -14.70 12.19 -3.18
N ILE A 386 -14.78 11.02 -2.56
CA ILE A 386 -13.85 10.59 -1.51
C ILE A 386 -12.41 10.49 -2.07
N ILE A 387 -12.26 9.96 -3.28
CA ILE A 387 -10.96 9.93 -3.96
C ILE A 387 -10.42 11.35 -4.14
N ALA A 388 -11.26 12.31 -4.57
CA ALA A 388 -10.85 13.70 -4.75
C ALA A 388 -10.34 14.34 -3.46
N ASP A 389 -11.00 14.07 -2.33
CA ASP A 389 -10.58 14.56 -1.01
C ASP A 389 -9.22 13.98 -0.59
N GLU A 390 -9.00 12.68 -0.76
CA GLU A 390 -7.70 12.05 -0.49
C GLU A 390 -6.59 12.57 -1.41
N MET A 391 -6.89 12.80 -2.69
CA MET A 391 -5.92 13.40 -3.61
C MET A 391 -5.57 14.83 -3.18
N ALA A 392 -6.56 15.62 -2.70
CA ALA A 392 -6.33 16.97 -2.21
C ALA A 392 -5.47 16.99 -0.94
N ILE A 393 -5.71 16.07 0.00
CA ILE A 393 -4.89 15.89 1.20
C ILE A 393 -3.45 15.60 0.82
N GLY A 394 -3.21 14.64 -0.08
CA GLY A 394 -1.87 14.29 -0.54
C GLY A 394 -1.16 15.44 -1.26
N MET A 395 -1.87 16.11 -2.15
CA MET A 395 -1.36 17.23 -2.94
C MET A 395 -0.93 18.41 -2.06
N ILE A 396 -1.78 18.82 -1.11
CA ILE A 396 -1.53 19.99 -0.25
C ILE A 396 -0.43 19.68 0.77
N ASN A 397 -0.43 18.49 1.36
CA ASN A 397 0.54 18.11 2.39
C ASN A 397 1.87 17.57 1.83
N GLN A 398 2.05 17.53 0.51
CA GLN A 398 3.26 17.03 -0.16
C GLN A 398 3.62 15.60 0.30
N LYS A 399 2.61 14.77 0.49
CA LYS A 399 2.76 13.39 0.94
C LYS A 399 2.04 12.43 -0.01
N THR A 400 2.42 11.16 0.02
CA THR A 400 1.62 10.12 -0.61
C THR A 400 0.29 9.98 0.11
N THR A 401 -0.80 9.95 -0.65
CA THR A 401 -2.07 9.39 -0.19
C THR A 401 -2.50 8.27 -1.12
N ALA A 402 -3.03 7.21 -0.53
CA ALA A 402 -3.68 6.10 -1.21
C ALA A 402 -5.16 6.12 -0.86
N CYS A 403 -6.00 5.62 -1.77
CA CYS A 403 -7.41 5.41 -1.53
C CYS A 403 -7.77 4.01 -2.01
N ARG A 404 -8.08 3.11 -1.07
CA ARG A 404 -8.54 1.74 -1.31
C ARG A 404 -9.90 1.56 -0.67
N LEU A 405 -10.94 1.94 -1.45
CA LEU A 405 -12.34 1.79 -1.11
C LEU A 405 -12.87 0.49 -1.69
N ILE A 406 -13.65 -0.24 -0.90
CA ILE A 406 -14.18 -1.56 -1.25
C ILE A 406 -15.71 -1.51 -1.12
N PRO A 407 -16.43 -1.16 -2.20
CA PRO A 407 -17.87 -1.29 -2.22
C PRO A 407 -18.27 -2.76 -2.06
N CYS A 408 -19.19 -3.06 -1.13
CA CYS A 408 -19.58 -4.42 -0.79
C CYS A 408 -21.04 -4.66 -1.24
N PRO A 409 -21.26 -5.21 -2.44
CA PRO A 409 -22.62 -5.45 -2.96
C PRO A 409 -23.47 -6.26 -1.98
N GLY A 410 -24.73 -5.84 -1.79
CA GLY A 410 -25.68 -6.48 -0.88
C GLY A 410 -25.43 -6.26 0.61
N LYS A 411 -24.34 -5.59 1.02
CA LYS A 411 -24.01 -5.29 2.41
C LYS A 411 -24.46 -3.89 2.81
N LYS A 412 -24.78 -3.75 4.11
CA LYS A 412 -25.22 -2.50 4.75
C LYS A 412 -24.22 -2.06 5.80
N VAL A 413 -24.30 -0.81 6.21
CA VAL A 413 -23.50 -0.27 7.32
C VAL A 413 -23.58 -1.16 8.55
N GLY A 414 -22.44 -1.53 9.11
CA GLY A 414 -22.28 -2.43 10.25
C GLY A 414 -22.17 -3.92 9.89
N ASP A 415 -22.47 -4.32 8.65
CA ASP A 415 -22.26 -5.70 8.22
C ASP A 415 -20.75 -6.01 8.19
N LYS A 416 -20.39 -7.25 8.51
CA LYS A 416 -19.01 -7.72 8.44
C LYS A 416 -18.69 -8.25 7.05
N VAL A 417 -17.50 -7.88 6.54
CA VAL A 417 -16.94 -8.36 5.27
C VAL A 417 -15.58 -8.98 5.51
N GLU A 418 -15.38 -10.21 5.04
CA GLU A 418 -14.12 -10.95 5.13
C GLU A 418 -13.32 -10.75 3.84
N PHE A 419 -12.03 -10.44 3.96
CA PHE A 419 -11.09 -10.32 2.83
C PHE A 419 -10.10 -11.48 2.78
N GLY A 420 -9.96 -12.21 3.87
CA GLY A 420 -9.09 -13.37 4.03
C GLY A 420 -7.60 -13.05 4.23
N GLY A 421 -6.89 -14.01 4.78
CA GLY A 421 -5.44 -13.91 5.02
C GLY A 421 -5.03 -12.67 5.82
N LEU A 422 -4.00 -11.97 5.34
CA LEU A 422 -3.50 -10.74 5.97
C LEU A 422 -4.42 -9.53 5.78
N LEU A 423 -5.36 -9.58 4.84
CA LEU A 423 -6.30 -8.48 4.61
C LEU A 423 -7.44 -8.45 5.65
N GLY A 424 -7.64 -9.53 6.40
CA GLY A 424 -8.52 -9.62 7.55
C GLY A 424 -10.00 -9.44 7.23
N PHE A 425 -10.69 -8.62 8.02
CA PHE A 425 -12.11 -8.30 7.85
C PHE A 425 -12.39 -6.86 8.28
N ALA A 426 -13.49 -6.27 7.80
CA ALA A 426 -13.93 -4.94 8.24
C ALA A 426 -15.43 -4.86 8.42
N PRO A 427 -15.93 -3.98 9.32
CA PRO A 427 -17.31 -3.53 9.27
C PRO A 427 -17.50 -2.61 8.06
N VAL A 428 -18.64 -2.69 7.40
CA VAL A 428 -19.03 -1.73 6.37
C VAL A 428 -19.28 -0.38 7.03
N MET A 429 -18.49 0.63 6.64
CA MET A 429 -18.54 1.97 7.22
C MET A 429 -19.59 2.84 6.54
N ALA A 430 -20.21 3.75 7.30
CA ALA A 430 -21.14 4.72 6.75
C ALA A 430 -20.41 5.70 5.81
N VAL A 431 -21.09 6.07 4.74
CA VAL A 431 -20.66 7.09 3.78
C VAL A 431 -21.65 8.25 3.82
N ASN A 432 -21.16 9.48 3.68
CA ASN A 432 -22.00 10.68 3.64
C ASN A 432 -23.04 10.58 2.51
N ALA A 433 -24.30 10.83 2.85
CA ALA A 433 -25.42 10.65 1.93
C ALA A 433 -25.65 11.83 0.97
N TYR A 434 -24.99 12.96 1.16
CA TYR A 434 -25.19 14.15 0.32
C TYR A 434 -24.43 14.02 -0.99
N SER A 435 -25.08 14.47 -2.09
CA SER A 435 -24.54 14.34 -3.43
C SER A 435 -23.39 15.30 -3.70
N CYS A 436 -22.32 14.76 -4.30
CA CYS A 436 -21.23 15.51 -4.91
C CYS A 436 -21.23 15.43 -6.46
N ASP A 437 -22.32 14.93 -7.06
CA ASP A 437 -22.42 14.65 -8.49
C ASP A 437 -22.02 15.87 -9.35
N ALA A 438 -22.54 17.07 -9.03
CA ALA A 438 -22.21 18.28 -9.79
C ALA A 438 -20.72 18.68 -9.66
N PHE A 439 -20.10 18.42 -8.53
CA PHE A 439 -18.68 18.70 -8.30
C PHE A 439 -17.80 17.76 -9.12
N VAL A 440 -18.02 16.48 -9.01
CA VAL A 440 -17.21 15.44 -9.67
C VAL A 440 -17.36 15.51 -11.19
N ASN A 441 -18.59 15.77 -11.70
CA ASN A 441 -18.86 15.84 -13.12
C ASN A 441 -18.40 17.16 -13.80
N ARG A 442 -17.76 18.09 -13.07
CA ARG A 442 -17.10 19.24 -13.70
C ARG A 442 -15.92 18.82 -14.56
N GLY A 443 -15.25 17.72 -14.20
CA GLY A 443 -14.07 17.24 -14.92
C GLY A 443 -12.89 18.21 -14.90
N GLY A 444 -11.98 18.02 -15.84
CA GLY A 444 -10.79 18.84 -15.99
C GLY A 444 -9.78 18.63 -14.85
N ARG A 445 -9.18 19.71 -14.36
CA ARG A 445 -8.09 19.62 -13.38
C ARG A 445 -8.28 20.57 -12.21
N ILE A 446 -8.06 20.08 -10.98
CA ILE A 446 -7.75 20.93 -9.84
C ILE A 446 -6.27 21.31 -9.95
N PRO A 447 -5.93 22.60 -10.04
CA PRO A 447 -4.54 23.02 -10.29
C PRO A 447 -3.63 22.71 -9.10
N ALA A 448 -2.34 22.61 -9.39
CA ALA A 448 -1.31 22.44 -8.36
C ALA A 448 -1.31 23.61 -7.38
N PRO A 449 -1.07 23.38 -6.08
CA PRO A 449 -1.06 24.43 -5.07
C PRO A 449 0.13 25.38 -5.26
N VAL A 450 -0.02 26.62 -4.79
CA VAL A 450 1.01 27.69 -4.94
C VAL A 450 2.40 27.24 -4.45
N HIS A 451 2.48 26.49 -3.37
CA HIS A 451 3.76 26.02 -2.82
C HIS A 451 4.49 24.99 -3.70
N SER A 452 3.84 24.43 -4.72
CA SER A 452 4.49 23.55 -5.69
C SER A 452 5.43 24.30 -6.67
N PHE A 453 5.30 25.61 -6.76
CA PHE A 453 6.15 26.47 -7.58
C PHE A 453 7.49 26.85 -6.92
N LYS A 454 7.86 26.20 -5.86
CA LYS A 454 9.21 26.31 -5.29
C LYS A 454 10.21 25.60 -6.21
N ASN A 455 10.96 26.37 -6.92
CA ASN A 455 12.10 25.89 -7.73
C ASN A 455 13.39 26.02 -6.93
#